data_2006a02e8223cb82e3fb0e0002e8beff
#
_entry.id   2006a02e8223cb82e3fb0e0002e8beff
#
_cell.length_a   1.000
_cell.length_b   1.000
_cell.length_c   1.000
_cell.angle_alpha   90.00
_cell.angle_beta   90.00
_cell.angle_gamma   90.00
#
_symmetry.space_group_name_H-M   'P 1'
#
loop_
_entity.id
_entity.type
_entity.pdbx_description
1 polymer ?
#
loop_
_entity_poly.entity_id
_entity_poly.type
_entity_poly.pdbx_seq_one_letter_code
_entity_poly.pdbx_strand_id
1 'polypeptide(L)'
;AVVIIYVSLPSLNIISGKVLVLEALFQPQFLMMALGLILFVGLMAGSYPAFYLTSFEVTDVLKGQIKTSMKSGRIRSALVTFQFWISIMLIICTTIVYGQLSYVQNKNIGLDKDRVIYIDGGALKENKKAYKDKLKAFSQVENVSFTSNAFPNINNNSLYRGVGKEDDHILGNYRSDYDQLKTLGLSLKEGRFFSKEFLTDTAAVVINEATVREMGWDKPLEEYLSRPTGDLGGFEKLKVIGVVHDFNFESLKDKVRPMVIHLSSINELNMIAVRFKGNTYQEVLGVAENEWKELAPSEPFEFTFLSEKYDELFRSEQRLGLLFSIFTGFAIFIACLGLFGLTAFSAEQRTKEIGVRKVLGATVWEINTLLTKEFTKLVLLAFVIAVYPAYYIMSNWLNNFEYRVDIGVWVFLVAGVSALVISWITVSFQAQKAARSNPVNALKYE
;
A
#
# COMPACT_ATOMS: atom_id res chain seq x y z
N ALA A 1 -18.58 -4.81 22.96
CA ALA A 1 -17.56 -5.38 22.07
C ALA A 1 -18.20 -6.20 20.94
N VAL A 2 -18.99 -7.27 21.23
CA VAL A 2 -19.59 -8.17 20.20
C VAL A 2 -20.43 -7.39 19.18
N VAL A 3 -21.26 -6.43 19.61
CA VAL A 3 -22.06 -5.57 18.71
C VAL A 3 -21.19 -4.75 17.78
N ILE A 4 -20.10 -4.18 18.30
CA ILE A 4 -19.14 -3.40 17.48
C ILE A 4 -18.48 -4.31 16.45
N ILE A 5 -18.06 -5.51 16.84
CA ILE A 5 -17.49 -6.51 15.92
C ILE A 5 -18.50 -6.85 14.84
N TYR A 6 -19.75 -7.16 15.19
CA TYR A 6 -20.80 -7.50 14.23
C TYR A 6 -21.03 -6.38 13.19
N VAL A 7 -21.13 -5.14 13.64
CA VAL A 7 -21.32 -3.98 12.76
C VAL A 7 -20.10 -3.70 11.88
N SER A 8 -18.88 -3.92 12.41
CA SER A 8 -17.63 -3.67 11.66
C SER A 8 -17.19 -4.85 10.78
N LEU A 9 -17.76 -6.06 10.99
CA LEU A 9 -17.34 -7.28 10.28
C LEU A 9 -17.42 -7.18 8.75
N PRO A 10 -18.50 -6.65 8.14
CA PRO A 10 -18.56 -6.49 6.68
C PRO A 10 -17.44 -5.60 6.15
N SER A 11 -17.19 -4.47 6.82
CA SER A 11 -16.11 -3.56 6.45
C SER A 11 -14.73 -4.20 6.62
N LEU A 12 -14.52 -4.96 7.70
CA LEU A 12 -13.28 -5.70 7.93
C LEU A 12 -13.07 -6.79 6.87
N ASN A 13 -14.11 -7.47 6.42
CA ASN A 13 -14.01 -8.46 5.34
C ASN A 13 -13.58 -7.81 4.03
N ILE A 14 -14.15 -6.67 3.67
CA ILE A 14 -13.76 -5.92 2.48
C ILE A 14 -12.29 -5.48 2.60
N ILE A 15 -11.89 -4.94 3.74
CA ILE A 15 -10.53 -4.42 3.96
C ILE A 15 -9.51 -5.55 4.00
N SER A 16 -9.78 -6.62 4.74
CA SER A 16 -8.83 -7.73 4.90
C SER A 16 -8.78 -8.64 3.66
N GLY A 17 -9.83 -8.63 2.82
CA GLY A 17 -10.02 -9.56 1.71
C GLY A 17 -10.21 -11.00 2.17
N LYS A 18 -10.62 -11.19 3.43
CA LYS A 18 -10.92 -12.50 4.02
C LYS A 18 -12.42 -12.58 4.34
N VAL A 19 -12.96 -13.78 4.32
CA VAL A 19 -14.33 -14.02 4.77
C VAL A 19 -14.28 -14.39 6.24
N LEU A 20 -14.32 -13.36 7.10
CA LEU A 20 -14.43 -13.57 8.55
C LEU A 20 -15.92 -13.72 8.90
N VAL A 21 -16.25 -14.79 9.60
CA VAL A 21 -17.62 -15.07 10.04
C VAL A 21 -17.72 -14.93 11.56
N LEU A 22 -18.88 -14.47 12.04
CA LEU A 22 -19.08 -14.23 13.47
C LEU A 22 -18.97 -15.51 14.30
N GLU A 23 -19.35 -16.65 13.72
CA GLU A 23 -19.28 -17.96 14.36
C GLU A 23 -17.85 -18.34 14.79
N ALA A 24 -16.83 -17.84 14.10
CA ALA A 24 -15.44 -18.06 14.48
C ALA A 24 -15.12 -17.53 15.89
N LEU A 25 -15.79 -16.47 16.33
CA LEU A 25 -15.61 -15.92 17.68
C LEU A 25 -16.09 -16.86 18.80
N PHE A 26 -17.02 -17.77 18.48
CA PHE A 26 -17.54 -18.72 19.44
C PHE A 26 -16.75 -20.02 19.51
N GLN A 27 -15.69 -20.17 18.71
CA GLN A 27 -14.77 -21.30 18.83
C GLN A 27 -14.06 -21.25 20.18
N PRO A 28 -13.85 -22.40 20.85
CA PRO A 28 -13.24 -22.44 22.20
C PRO A 28 -11.89 -21.73 22.31
N GLN A 29 -11.09 -21.78 21.26
CA GLN A 29 -9.77 -21.12 21.19
C GLN A 29 -9.89 -19.58 21.29
N PHE A 30 -10.83 -18.99 20.53
CA PHE A 30 -11.07 -17.54 20.55
C PHE A 30 -11.72 -17.10 21.85
N LEU A 31 -12.63 -17.90 22.41
CA LEU A 31 -13.24 -17.61 23.72
C LEU A 31 -12.21 -17.63 24.84
N MET A 32 -11.32 -18.63 24.86
CA MET A 32 -10.24 -18.69 25.86
C MET A 32 -9.26 -17.51 25.69
N MET A 33 -8.91 -17.16 24.46
CA MET A 33 -8.03 -16.01 24.21
C MET A 33 -8.70 -14.70 24.63
N ALA A 34 -9.99 -14.51 24.32
CA ALA A 34 -10.75 -13.33 24.74
C ALA A 34 -10.87 -13.25 26.26
N LEU A 35 -11.16 -14.36 26.94
CA LEU A 35 -11.21 -14.44 28.40
C LEU A 35 -9.84 -14.11 29.02
N GLY A 36 -8.77 -14.69 28.48
CA GLY A 36 -7.40 -14.40 28.90
C GLY A 36 -7.05 -12.91 28.75
N LEU A 37 -7.44 -12.31 27.63
CA LEU A 37 -7.24 -10.89 27.36
C LEU A 37 -8.03 -10.01 28.36
N ILE A 38 -9.30 -10.34 28.61
CA ILE A 38 -10.15 -9.61 29.57
C ILE A 38 -9.55 -9.69 30.98
N LEU A 39 -9.12 -10.87 31.41
CA LEU A 39 -8.47 -11.06 32.71
C LEU A 39 -7.15 -10.29 32.79
N PHE A 40 -6.32 -10.36 31.77
CA PHE A 40 -5.05 -9.65 31.71
C PHE A 40 -5.24 -8.13 31.78
N VAL A 41 -6.13 -7.59 30.94
CA VAL A 41 -6.44 -6.14 30.95
C VAL A 41 -7.08 -5.72 32.27
N GLY A 42 -8.00 -6.51 32.82
CA GLY A 42 -8.65 -6.25 34.09
C GLY A 42 -7.65 -6.21 35.25
N LEU A 43 -6.72 -7.18 35.32
CA LEU A 43 -5.67 -7.22 36.34
C LEU A 43 -4.69 -6.03 36.15
N MET A 44 -4.26 -5.73 34.94
CA MET A 44 -3.35 -4.60 34.68
C MET A 44 -4.01 -3.25 35.00
N ALA A 45 -5.25 -3.05 34.59
CA ALA A 45 -5.99 -1.81 34.83
C ALA A 45 -6.38 -1.64 36.33
N GLY A 46 -6.72 -2.73 37.00
CA GLY A 46 -7.13 -2.73 38.41
C GLY A 46 -5.97 -2.71 39.41
N SER A 47 -4.80 -3.24 39.05
CA SER A 47 -3.64 -3.35 39.91
C SER A 47 -3.14 -1.96 40.37
N TYR A 48 -3.04 -1.01 39.44
CA TYR A 48 -2.54 0.33 39.75
C TYR A 48 -3.43 1.09 40.76
N PRO A 49 -4.77 1.22 40.59
CA PRO A 49 -5.65 1.82 41.61
C PRO A 49 -5.61 1.08 42.96
N ALA A 50 -5.56 -0.26 42.93
CA ALA A 50 -5.53 -1.07 44.14
C ALA A 50 -4.25 -0.81 44.97
N PHE A 51 -3.07 -0.88 44.36
CA PHE A 51 -1.80 -0.59 45.01
C PHE A 51 -1.69 0.88 45.46
N TYR A 52 -2.28 1.80 44.68
CA TYR A 52 -2.28 3.21 45.01
C TYR A 52 -3.13 3.49 46.24
N LEU A 53 -4.34 2.95 46.33
CA LEU A 53 -5.25 3.14 47.46
C LEU A 53 -4.73 2.49 48.75
N THR A 54 -4.06 1.35 48.65
CA THR A 54 -3.50 0.64 49.83
C THR A 54 -2.18 1.26 50.30
N SER A 55 -1.55 2.16 49.57
CA SER A 55 -0.30 2.82 49.93
C SER A 55 -0.48 4.06 50.84
N PHE A 56 -1.72 4.48 51.15
CA PHE A 56 -1.98 5.60 52.06
C PHE A 56 -1.89 5.15 53.51
N GLU A 57 -1.06 5.86 54.32
CA GLU A 57 -1.09 5.71 55.75
C GLU A 57 -2.35 6.38 56.33
N VAL A 58 -3.08 5.65 57.16
CA VAL A 58 -4.34 6.11 57.79
C VAL A 58 -4.15 7.42 58.55
N THR A 59 -2.97 7.61 59.12
CA THR A 59 -2.57 8.83 59.87
C THR A 59 -2.47 10.08 58.99
N ASP A 60 -2.05 9.95 57.73
CA ASP A 60 -1.94 11.09 56.81
C ASP A 60 -3.31 11.48 56.24
N VAL A 61 -4.20 10.51 56.05
CA VAL A 61 -5.59 10.73 55.62
C VAL A 61 -6.37 11.49 56.73
N LEU A 62 -6.20 11.12 57.97
CA LEU A 62 -6.87 11.77 59.10
C LEU A 62 -6.36 13.20 59.38
N LYS A 63 -5.13 13.52 58.98
CA LYS A 63 -4.55 14.88 59.13
C LYS A 63 -4.89 15.81 57.93
N GLY A 64 -5.71 15.36 56.98
CA GLY A 64 -6.09 16.15 55.81
C GLY A 64 -4.93 16.47 54.84
N GLN A 65 -3.74 15.91 55.09
CA GLN A 65 -2.54 16.09 54.28
C GLN A 65 -2.41 14.95 53.25
N ILE A 66 -3.36 14.84 52.33
CA ILE A 66 -3.19 13.94 51.20
C ILE A 66 -2.12 14.58 50.30
N LYS A 67 -0.85 14.33 50.58
CA LYS A 67 0.24 14.59 49.65
C LYS A 67 0.02 13.66 48.47
N THR A 68 -0.63 14.16 47.42
CA THR A 68 -0.72 13.44 46.14
C THR A 68 0.70 13.08 45.74
N SER A 69 1.02 11.79 45.87
CA SER A 69 2.38 11.28 45.62
C SER A 69 2.84 11.71 44.23
N MET A 70 3.99 12.39 44.14
CA MET A 70 4.64 12.78 42.89
C MET A 70 4.80 11.60 41.90
N LYS A 71 4.74 10.35 42.37
CA LYS A 71 4.77 9.13 41.56
C LYS A 71 3.56 8.99 40.65
N SER A 72 2.36 9.40 41.09
CA SER A 72 1.12 9.27 40.28
C SER A 72 1.14 10.15 39.01
N GLY A 73 1.67 11.38 39.12
CA GLY A 73 1.78 12.28 37.96
C GLY A 73 2.75 11.75 36.89
N ARG A 74 3.88 11.15 37.32
CA ARG A 74 4.89 10.62 36.40
C ARG A 74 4.37 9.44 35.58
N ILE A 75 3.61 8.52 36.18
CA ILE A 75 3.05 7.36 35.50
C ILE A 75 2.04 7.80 34.44
N ARG A 76 1.16 8.77 34.74
CA ARG A 76 0.20 9.31 33.75
C ARG A 76 0.91 10.00 32.59
N SER A 77 1.92 10.81 32.89
CA SER A 77 2.74 11.44 31.83
C SER A 77 3.45 10.41 30.97
N ALA A 78 3.99 9.35 31.56
CA ALA A 78 4.61 8.25 30.81
C ALA A 78 3.61 7.53 29.91
N LEU A 79 2.38 7.27 30.36
CA LEU A 79 1.32 6.67 29.55
C LEU A 79 0.92 7.55 28.37
N VAL A 80 0.75 8.86 28.59
CA VAL A 80 0.44 9.81 27.50
C VAL A 80 1.61 9.90 26.51
N THR A 81 2.86 9.95 26.99
CA THR A 81 4.05 9.92 26.13
C THR A 81 4.07 8.64 25.28
N PHE A 82 3.77 7.49 25.87
CA PHE A 82 3.68 6.22 25.16
C PHE A 82 2.57 6.20 24.11
N GLN A 83 1.39 6.76 24.43
CA GLN A 83 0.28 6.88 23.46
C GLN A 83 0.66 7.76 22.27
N PHE A 84 1.30 8.93 22.52
CA PHE A 84 1.79 9.80 21.45
C PHE A 84 2.93 9.16 20.67
N TRP A 85 3.81 8.41 21.31
CA TRP A 85 4.87 7.65 20.65
C TRP A 85 4.29 6.67 19.63
N ILE A 86 3.28 5.86 20.00
CA ILE A 86 2.59 4.96 19.06
C ILE A 86 1.91 5.75 17.96
N SER A 87 1.17 6.83 18.30
CA SER A 87 0.45 7.64 17.32
C SER A 87 1.39 8.26 16.28
N ILE A 88 2.50 8.83 16.71
CA ILE A 88 3.50 9.44 15.82
C ILE A 88 4.15 8.38 14.94
N MET A 89 4.51 7.24 15.52
CA MET A 89 5.07 6.12 14.77
C MET A 89 4.10 5.64 13.67
N LEU A 90 2.81 5.49 13.99
CA LEU A 90 1.79 5.10 13.02
C LEU A 90 1.57 6.17 11.95
N ILE A 91 1.61 7.46 12.27
CA ILE A 91 1.52 8.55 11.30
C ILE A 91 2.68 8.46 10.31
N ILE A 92 3.91 8.28 10.81
CA ILE A 92 5.11 8.12 9.96
C ILE A 92 4.95 6.92 9.03
N CYS A 93 4.60 5.75 9.58
CA CYS A 93 4.42 4.52 8.81
C CYS A 93 3.34 4.69 7.74
N THR A 94 2.19 5.26 8.10
CA THR A 94 1.09 5.52 7.17
C THR A 94 1.54 6.43 6.03
N THR A 95 2.22 7.52 6.33
CA THR A 95 2.70 8.49 5.34
C THR A 95 3.68 7.85 4.35
N ILE A 96 4.60 7.00 4.84
CA ILE A 96 5.58 6.31 4.00
C ILE A 96 4.89 5.26 3.12
N VAL A 97 3.96 4.48 3.68
CA VAL A 97 3.22 3.45 2.90
C VAL A 97 2.43 4.09 1.76
N TYR A 98 1.69 5.18 2.03
CA TYR A 98 0.97 5.89 0.98
C TYR A 98 1.90 6.56 -0.04
N GLY A 99 3.03 7.10 0.41
CA GLY A 99 4.07 7.64 -0.47
C GLY A 99 4.60 6.58 -1.42
N GLN A 100 4.91 5.39 -0.92
CA GLN A 100 5.38 4.25 -1.71
C GLN A 100 4.32 3.77 -2.70
N LEU A 101 3.07 3.62 -2.28
CA LEU A 101 1.97 3.22 -3.17
C LEU A 101 1.77 4.23 -4.30
N SER A 102 1.72 5.52 -3.97
CA SER A 102 1.58 6.58 -4.97
C SER A 102 2.76 6.60 -5.95
N TYR A 103 3.98 6.41 -5.46
CA TYR A 103 5.18 6.35 -6.31
C TYR A 103 5.09 5.19 -7.31
N VAL A 104 4.75 3.99 -6.84
CA VAL A 104 4.69 2.79 -7.68
C VAL A 104 3.55 2.87 -8.69
N GLN A 105 2.37 3.37 -8.29
CA GLN A 105 1.22 3.52 -9.19
C GLN A 105 1.46 4.53 -10.32
N ASN A 106 2.19 5.61 -10.03
CA ASN A 106 2.49 6.67 -11.00
C ASN A 106 3.81 6.45 -11.77
N LYS A 107 4.55 5.37 -11.46
CA LYS A 107 5.79 5.06 -12.16
C LYS A 107 5.52 4.68 -13.61
N ASN A 108 6.33 5.24 -14.50
CA ASN A 108 6.37 4.76 -15.88
C ASN A 108 6.94 3.34 -15.90
N ILE A 109 6.11 2.38 -16.24
CA ILE A 109 6.44 0.96 -16.29
C ILE A 109 6.99 0.50 -17.65
N GLY A 110 7.18 1.43 -18.59
CA GLY A 110 7.69 1.14 -19.94
C GLY A 110 6.64 0.64 -20.91
N LEU A 111 5.36 0.64 -20.51
CA LEU A 111 4.20 0.34 -21.38
C LEU A 111 3.00 1.22 -20.99
N ASP A 112 2.04 1.33 -21.92
CA ASP A 112 0.82 2.10 -21.72
C ASP A 112 -0.28 1.20 -21.12
N LYS A 113 -0.39 1.23 -19.78
CA LYS A 113 -1.38 0.40 -19.06
C LYS A 113 -2.79 0.98 -19.07
N ASP A 114 -2.93 2.29 -19.24
CA ASP A 114 -4.19 3.00 -18.97
C ASP A 114 -5.18 2.92 -20.13
N ARG A 115 -4.68 2.60 -21.34
CA ARG A 115 -5.47 2.58 -22.58
C ARG A 115 -5.55 1.20 -23.23
N VAL A 116 -5.34 0.14 -22.47
CA VAL A 116 -5.38 -1.24 -22.96
C VAL A 116 -6.34 -2.08 -22.14
N ILE A 117 -7.21 -2.81 -22.85
CA ILE A 117 -8.03 -3.87 -22.28
C ILE A 117 -7.57 -5.22 -22.80
N TYR A 118 -7.70 -6.25 -22.00
CA TYR A 118 -7.54 -7.65 -22.38
C TYR A 118 -8.88 -8.35 -22.43
N ILE A 119 -9.06 -9.17 -23.46
CA ILE A 119 -10.23 -10.03 -23.67
C ILE A 119 -9.70 -11.46 -23.84
N ASP A 120 -10.33 -12.45 -23.21
CA ASP A 120 -9.99 -13.85 -23.45
C ASP A 120 -10.56 -14.28 -24.81
N GLY A 121 -9.68 -14.45 -25.79
CA GLY A 121 -10.04 -14.79 -27.17
C GLY A 121 -10.06 -16.30 -27.45
N GLY A 122 -9.90 -17.16 -26.45
CA GLY A 122 -9.88 -18.62 -26.65
C GLY A 122 -11.15 -19.16 -27.29
N ALA A 123 -12.30 -18.60 -26.93
CA ALA A 123 -13.60 -18.98 -27.46
C ALA A 123 -13.84 -18.66 -28.94
N LEU A 124 -13.10 -17.70 -29.50
CA LEU A 124 -13.24 -17.30 -30.92
C LEU A 124 -12.75 -18.35 -31.90
N LYS A 125 -11.88 -19.28 -31.51
CA LYS A 125 -11.33 -20.35 -32.35
C LYS A 125 -10.83 -19.83 -33.71
N GLU A 126 -11.43 -20.24 -34.79
CA GLU A 126 -11.10 -19.83 -36.15
C GLU A 126 -11.47 -18.36 -36.47
N ASN A 127 -12.36 -17.76 -35.68
CA ASN A 127 -12.87 -16.39 -35.88
C ASN A 127 -11.94 -15.30 -35.34
N LYS A 128 -10.81 -15.65 -34.71
CA LYS A 128 -9.86 -14.69 -34.08
C LYS A 128 -9.43 -13.57 -35.04
N LYS A 129 -9.11 -13.92 -36.31
CA LYS A 129 -8.71 -12.95 -37.30
C LYS A 129 -9.86 -12.01 -37.70
N ALA A 130 -11.06 -12.56 -37.90
CA ALA A 130 -12.25 -11.76 -38.22
C ALA A 130 -12.58 -10.78 -37.11
N TYR A 131 -12.55 -11.23 -35.88
CA TYR A 131 -12.76 -10.37 -34.70
C TYR A 131 -11.74 -9.23 -34.62
N LYS A 132 -10.45 -9.53 -34.80
CA LYS A 132 -9.38 -8.53 -34.86
C LYS A 132 -9.63 -7.48 -35.95
N ASP A 133 -9.98 -7.92 -37.16
CA ASP A 133 -10.17 -7.02 -38.29
C ASP A 133 -11.40 -6.12 -38.10
N LYS A 134 -12.51 -6.65 -37.54
CA LYS A 134 -13.70 -5.87 -37.17
C LYS A 134 -13.38 -4.82 -36.10
N LEU A 135 -12.66 -5.17 -35.03
CA LEU A 135 -12.25 -4.21 -34.01
C LEU A 135 -11.33 -3.12 -34.55
N LYS A 136 -10.36 -3.47 -35.42
CA LYS A 136 -9.47 -2.50 -36.07
C LYS A 136 -10.18 -1.52 -36.98
N ALA A 137 -11.33 -1.90 -37.53
CA ALA A 137 -12.15 -1.03 -38.39
C ALA A 137 -12.84 0.10 -37.59
N PHE A 138 -12.96 -0.06 -36.28
CA PHE A 138 -13.59 0.94 -35.42
C PHE A 138 -12.63 2.09 -35.10
N SER A 139 -13.04 3.32 -35.38
CA SER A 139 -12.16 4.51 -35.34
C SER A 139 -11.57 4.82 -33.97
N GLN A 140 -12.22 4.41 -32.87
CA GLN A 140 -11.79 4.60 -31.49
C GLN A 140 -10.76 3.54 -31.04
N VAL A 141 -10.64 2.44 -31.79
CA VAL A 141 -9.58 1.45 -31.59
C VAL A 141 -8.31 1.96 -32.24
N GLU A 142 -7.23 2.05 -31.50
CA GLU A 142 -5.92 2.43 -32.00
C GLU A 142 -5.17 1.23 -32.59
N ASN A 143 -5.19 0.11 -31.86
CA ASN A 143 -4.60 -1.13 -32.33
C ASN A 143 -5.17 -2.35 -31.58
N VAL A 144 -5.01 -3.54 -32.18
CA VAL A 144 -5.39 -4.83 -31.60
C VAL A 144 -4.27 -5.83 -31.85
N SER A 145 -3.87 -6.56 -30.84
CA SER A 145 -2.89 -7.64 -30.94
C SER A 145 -3.35 -8.89 -30.21
N PHE A 146 -2.86 -10.04 -30.67
CA PHE A 146 -3.00 -11.30 -29.96
C PHE A 146 -1.72 -11.67 -29.23
N THR A 147 -1.85 -12.29 -28.07
CA THR A 147 -0.75 -12.66 -27.21
C THR A 147 -1.03 -13.93 -26.42
N SER A 148 0.02 -14.60 -25.96
CA SER A 148 -0.12 -15.81 -25.14
C SER A 148 -0.73 -15.53 -23.77
N ASN A 149 -0.35 -14.42 -23.13
CA ASN A 149 -0.70 -14.09 -21.76
C ASN A 149 -0.98 -12.58 -21.62
N ALA A 150 -1.85 -12.22 -20.69
CA ALA A 150 -2.01 -10.83 -20.30
C ALA A 150 -0.92 -10.43 -19.29
N PHE A 151 -0.32 -9.23 -19.45
CA PHE A 151 0.50 -8.63 -18.42
C PHE A 151 -0.38 -8.15 -17.23
N PRO A 152 0.19 -8.02 -16.03
CA PRO A 152 1.45 -8.59 -15.55
C PRO A 152 1.29 -10.11 -15.33
N ASN A 153 2.30 -10.79 -14.94
CA ASN A 153 2.32 -12.23 -14.67
C ASN A 153 2.55 -13.10 -15.92
N ILE A 154 3.81 -13.13 -16.34
CA ILE A 154 4.27 -14.12 -17.30
C ILE A 154 4.82 -15.32 -16.54
N ASN A 155 4.00 -16.36 -16.41
CA ASN A 155 4.41 -17.60 -15.75
C ASN A 155 5.17 -18.58 -16.67
N ASN A 156 5.31 -18.24 -17.96
CA ASN A 156 6.03 -19.06 -18.91
C ASN A 156 7.50 -18.69 -18.93
N ASN A 157 8.34 -19.62 -18.49
CA ASN A 157 9.78 -19.56 -18.59
C ASN A 157 10.28 -20.67 -19.50
N SER A 158 11.33 -20.41 -20.22
CA SER A 158 12.02 -21.41 -21.05
C SER A 158 13.52 -21.31 -20.84
N LEU A 159 14.20 -22.42 -21.08
CA LEU A 159 15.64 -22.49 -21.07
C LEU A 159 16.18 -21.93 -22.39
N TYR A 160 17.13 -21.02 -22.30
CA TYR A 160 17.83 -20.47 -23.47
C TYR A 160 19.33 -20.48 -23.23
N ARG A 161 20.06 -20.57 -24.32
CA ARG A 161 21.52 -20.55 -24.35
C ARG A 161 21.99 -19.65 -25.49
N GLY A 162 23.06 -18.90 -25.29
CA GLY A 162 23.74 -18.22 -26.39
C GLY A 162 24.39 -19.26 -27.31
N VAL A 163 24.24 -19.10 -28.63
CA VAL A 163 24.86 -20.05 -29.57
C VAL A 163 26.37 -20.03 -29.39
N GLY A 164 26.95 -21.21 -29.18
CA GLY A 164 28.40 -21.37 -28.90
C GLY A 164 28.80 -21.18 -27.43
N LYS A 165 27.85 -21.00 -26.53
CA LYS A 165 28.05 -20.95 -25.06
C LYS A 165 27.43 -22.19 -24.41
N GLU A 166 27.93 -22.57 -23.21
CA GLU A 166 27.43 -23.74 -22.48
C GLU A 166 26.45 -23.35 -21.37
N ASP A 167 26.41 -22.07 -20.98
CA ASP A 167 25.61 -21.59 -19.87
C ASP A 167 24.13 -21.50 -20.26
N ASP A 168 23.29 -22.14 -19.44
CA ASP A 168 21.85 -22.13 -19.58
C ASP A 168 21.21 -21.00 -18.74
N HIS A 169 20.32 -20.23 -19.36
CA HIS A 169 19.61 -19.14 -18.72
C HIS A 169 18.10 -19.39 -18.78
N ILE A 170 17.41 -19.17 -17.65
CA ILE A 170 15.94 -19.24 -17.59
C ILE A 170 15.38 -17.85 -17.88
N LEU A 171 14.83 -17.67 -19.07
CA LEU A 171 14.27 -16.39 -19.52
C LEU A 171 12.75 -16.49 -19.62
N GLY A 172 12.06 -15.37 -19.41
CA GLY A 172 10.64 -15.25 -19.65
C GLY A 172 10.32 -15.50 -21.12
N ASN A 173 9.33 -16.34 -21.39
CA ASN A 173 8.89 -16.68 -22.76
C ASN A 173 7.52 -16.07 -23.01
N TYR A 174 7.44 -15.13 -23.95
CA TYR A 174 6.23 -14.45 -24.33
C TYR A 174 5.98 -14.59 -25.83
N ARG A 175 4.76 -14.90 -26.23
CA ARG A 175 4.39 -15.02 -27.64
C ARG A 175 3.39 -13.95 -28.01
N SER A 176 3.58 -13.34 -29.18
CA SER A 176 2.70 -12.30 -29.68
C SER A 176 2.60 -12.33 -31.20
N ASP A 177 1.64 -11.58 -31.73
CA ASP A 177 1.55 -11.28 -33.12
C ASP A 177 2.38 -10.03 -33.51
N TYR A 178 2.27 -9.58 -34.74
CA TYR A 178 3.01 -8.46 -35.33
C TYR A 178 2.66 -7.09 -34.69
N ASP A 179 1.49 -6.95 -34.07
CA ASP A 179 0.93 -5.67 -33.64
C ASP A 179 1.24 -5.33 -32.16
N GLN A 180 1.82 -6.26 -31.42
CA GLN A 180 1.97 -6.16 -29.96
C GLN A 180 2.77 -4.93 -29.50
N LEU A 181 3.87 -4.62 -30.18
CA LEU A 181 4.70 -3.44 -29.86
C LEU A 181 3.85 -2.17 -29.80
N LYS A 182 3.03 -1.96 -30.85
CA LYS A 182 2.17 -0.77 -30.96
C LYS A 182 1.02 -0.81 -29.96
N THR A 183 0.44 -2.00 -29.75
CA THR A 183 -0.71 -2.16 -28.85
C THR A 183 -0.34 -1.83 -27.42
N LEU A 184 0.81 -2.26 -26.94
CA LEU A 184 1.27 -1.97 -25.57
C LEU A 184 2.06 -0.66 -25.45
N GLY A 185 2.41 -0.01 -26.57
CA GLY A 185 3.24 1.19 -26.56
C GLY A 185 4.68 0.92 -26.13
N LEU A 186 5.18 -0.29 -26.41
CA LEU A 186 6.58 -0.63 -26.16
C LEU A 186 7.49 0.13 -27.10
N SER A 187 8.67 0.52 -26.61
CA SER A 187 9.67 1.23 -27.41
C SER A 187 10.85 0.32 -27.74
N LEU A 188 11.30 0.41 -28.98
CA LEU A 188 12.52 -0.26 -29.43
C LEU A 188 13.74 0.56 -29.00
N LYS A 189 14.76 -0.12 -28.52
CA LYS A 189 16.09 0.44 -28.30
C LYS A 189 16.94 0.34 -29.54
N GLU A 190 16.92 -0.84 -30.19
CA GLU A 190 17.66 -1.10 -31.42
C GLU A 190 17.00 -2.22 -32.24
N GLY A 191 17.33 -2.27 -33.54
CA GLY A 191 16.77 -3.25 -34.42
C GLY A 191 15.33 -2.97 -34.88
N ARG A 192 14.53 -4.01 -35.01
CA ARG A 192 13.12 -3.94 -35.45
C ARG A 192 12.24 -4.93 -34.70
N PHE A 193 10.94 -4.70 -34.73
CA PHE A 193 9.94 -5.68 -34.33
C PHE A 193 9.55 -6.57 -35.53
N PHE A 194 8.74 -7.58 -35.29
CA PHE A 194 8.24 -8.50 -36.30
C PHE A 194 7.44 -7.77 -37.37
N SER A 195 7.63 -8.20 -38.65
CA SER A 195 6.91 -7.68 -39.79
C SER A 195 6.46 -8.80 -40.72
N LYS A 196 5.28 -8.64 -41.33
CA LYS A 196 4.76 -9.58 -42.32
C LYS A 196 5.61 -9.61 -43.60
N GLU A 197 6.48 -8.65 -43.80
CA GLU A 197 7.39 -8.56 -44.95
C GLU A 197 8.55 -9.57 -44.86
N PHE A 198 8.86 -10.05 -43.65
CA PHE A 198 9.96 -10.96 -43.40
C PHE A 198 9.44 -12.33 -42.93
N LEU A 199 9.38 -13.29 -43.86
CA LEU A 199 8.96 -14.66 -43.54
C LEU A 199 9.90 -15.37 -42.56
N THR A 200 11.13 -14.92 -42.44
CA THR A 200 12.15 -15.44 -41.53
C THR A 200 11.88 -15.07 -40.04
N ASP A 201 10.92 -14.19 -39.78
CA ASP A 201 10.61 -13.76 -38.42
C ASP A 201 10.01 -14.87 -37.57
N THR A 202 9.54 -15.97 -38.14
CA THR A 202 9.13 -17.17 -37.42
C THR A 202 10.29 -17.87 -36.70
N ALA A 203 11.54 -17.69 -37.16
CA ALA A 203 12.78 -18.18 -36.54
C ALA A 203 13.58 -17.02 -35.89
N ALA A 204 12.90 -15.94 -35.52
CA ALA A 204 13.53 -14.78 -34.89
C ALA A 204 12.85 -14.43 -33.58
N VAL A 205 13.57 -13.66 -32.79
CA VAL A 205 13.09 -13.17 -31.46
C VAL A 205 13.39 -11.70 -31.26
N VAL A 206 12.56 -11.06 -30.47
CA VAL A 206 12.80 -9.75 -29.88
C VAL A 206 13.04 -9.94 -28.38
N ILE A 207 14.04 -9.28 -27.84
CA ILE A 207 14.44 -9.41 -26.42
C ILE A 207 14.37 -8.05 -25.71
N ASN A 208 14.34 -8.04 -24.39
CA ASN A 208 14.45 -6.81 -23.63
C ASN A 208 15.92 -6.52 -23.21
N GLU A 209 16.21 -5.32 -22.73
CA GLU A 209 17.55 -4.94 -22.27
C GLU A 209 18.07 -5.84 -21.13
N ALA A 210 17.19 -6.34 -20.28
CA ALA A 210 17.55 -7.27 -19.20
C ALA A 210 18.14 -8.56 -19.78
N THR A 211 17.61 -9.07 -20.91
CA THR A 211 18.19 -10.24 -21.60
C THR A 211 19.57 -9.93 -22.15
N VAL A 212 19.79 -8.74 -22.72
CA VAL A 212 21.11 -8.32 -23.22
C VAL A 212 22.14 -8.33 -22.07
N ARG A 213 21.76 -7.79 -20.91
CA ARG A 213 22.62 -7.76 -19.72
C ARG A 213 22.90 -9.16 -19.18
N GLU A 214 21.87 -10.01 -19.11
CA GLU A 214 21.99 -11.39 -18.62
C GLU A 214 22.91 -12.23 -19.48
N MET A 215 22.82 -12.09 -20.80
CA MET A 215 23.64 -12.81 -21.77
C MET A 215 25.05 -12.21 -21.93
N GLY A 216 25.30 -11.00 -21.40
CA GLY A 216 26.57 -10.30 -21.53
C GLY A 216 26.92 -9.94 -22.99
N TRP A 217 25.91 -9.50 -23.77
CA TRP A 217 26.10 -9.19 -25.19
C TRP A 217 26.38 -7.70 -25.41
N ASP A 218 27.42 -7.39 -26.21
CA ASP A 218 27.70 -6.03 -26.66
C ASP A 218 26.94 -5.67 -27.94
N LYS A 219 26.72 -6.67 -28.81
CA LYS A 219 26.04 -6.51 -30.11
C LYS A 219 24.90 -7.53 -30.26
N PRO A 220 23.78 -7.33 -29.58
CA PRO A 220 22.71 -8.33 -29.50
C PRO A 220 22.11 -8.70 -30.85
N LEU A 221 22.08 -7.77 -31.84
CA LEU A 221 21.51 -8.04 -33.17
C LEU A 221 22.36 -8.98 -34.05
N GLU A 222 23.63 -9.19 -33.68
CA GLU A 222 24.49 -10.16 -34.35
C GLU A 222 24.37 -11.57 -33.76
N GLU A 223 23.68 -11.69 -32.57
CA GLU A 223 23.62 -12.90 -31.77
C GLU A 223 22.41 -13.78 -32.06
N TYR A 224 22.50 -15.01 -31.59
CA TYR A 224 21.44 -16.01 -31.70
C TYR A 224 21.20 -16.66 -30.32
N LEU A 225 19.93 -16.87 -30.00
CA LEU A 225 19.50 -17.72 -28.90
C LEU A 225 19.31 -19.17 -29.40
N SER A 226 19.62 -20.11 -28.57
CA SER A 226 19.34 -21.53 -28.74
C SER A 226 18.33 -21.96 -27.69
N ARG A 227 17.23 -22.60 -28.11
CA ARG A 227 16.19 -23.14 -27.22
C ARG A 227 16.06 -24.65 -27.45
N PRO A 228 15.97 -25.49 -26.37
CA PRO A 228 15.69 -26.90 -26.54
C PRO A 228 14.32 -27.10 -27.22
N THR A 229 14.28 -27.91 -28.25
CA THR A 229 13.06 -28.48 -28.80
C THR A 229 12.74 -29.75 -28.03
N GLY A 230 11.47 -29.99 -27.66
CA GLY A 230 11.07 -31.13 -26.83
C GLY A 230 11.45 -32.53 -27.39
N ASP A 231 11.98 -32.61 -28.60
CA ASP A 231 12.36 -33.84 -29.26
C ASP A 231 13.86 -34.12 -29.06
N LEU A 232 14.19 -35.21 -28.37
CA LEU A 232 15.49 -35.93 -28.35
C LEU A 232 16.76 -35.06 -28.51
N GLY A 233 16.85 -33.95 -27.75
CA GLY A 233 18.08 -33.15 -27.70
C GLY A 233 18.29 -32.17 -28.87
N GLY A 234 17.26 -31.84 -29.63
CA GLY A 234 17.30 -30.81 -30.65
C GLY A 234 17.30 -29.40 -30.04
N PHE A 235 17.98 -28.47 -30.74
CA PHE A 235 17.97 -27.04 -30.38
C PHE A 235 17.48 -26.22 -31.59
N GLU A 236 16.51 -25.37 -31.33
CA GLU A 236 16.06 -24.35 -32.28
C GLU A 236 16.97 -23.12 -32.19
N LYS A 237 17.48 -22.64 -33.31
CA LYS A 237 18.30 -21.43 -33.40
C LYS A 237 17.46 -20.24 -33.75
N LEU A 238 17.41 -19.22 -32.90
CA LEU A 238 16.58 -18.05 -33.01
C LEU A 238 17.45 -16.80 -33.18
N LYS A 239 17.27 -16.04 -34.25
CA LYS A 239 18.01 -14.80 -34.47
C LYS A 239 17.42 -13.67 -33.66
N VAL A 240 18.25 -12.91 -32.97
CA VAL A 240 17.82 -11.65 -32.31
C VAL A 240 17.68 -10.59 -33.41
N ILE A 241 16.48 -10.03 -33.60
CA ILE A 241 16.19 -9.00 -34.60
C ILE A 241 15.88 -7.63 -34.00
N GLY A 242 15.63 -7.56 -32.73
CA GLY A 242 15.36 -6.30 -32.02
C GLY A 242 15.50 -6.41 -30.54
N VAL A 243 15.79 -5.27 -29.94
CA VAL A 243 15.84 -5.09 -28.47
C VAL A 243 14.84 -4.03 -28.10
N VAL A 244 13.91 -4.34 -27.20
CA VAL A 244 12.99 -3.38 -26.58
C VAL A 244 13.58 -2.85 -25.29
N HIS A 245 13.26 -1.60 -24.96
CA HIS A 245 13.57 -1.08 -23.63
C HIS A 245 12.96 -1.95 -22.54
N ASP A 246 13.57 -1.98 -21.37
CA ASP A 246 13.00 -2.68 -20.24
C ASP A 246 11.64 -2.11 -19.87
N PHE A 247 10.69 -2.99 -19.64
CA PHE A 247 9.36 -2.67 -19.15
C PHE A 247 8.96 -3.66 -18.06
N ASN A 248 8.20 -3.19 -17.10
CA ASN A 248 7.81 -4.01 -15.96
C ASN A 248 6.60 -4.86 -16.34
N PHE A 249 6.82 -6.11 -16.68
CA PHE A 249 5.80 -7.10 -17.01
C PHE A 249 5.45 -8.04 -15.85
N GLU A 250 5.95 -7.74 -14.66
CA GLU A 250 5.70 -8.42 -13.40
C GLU A 250 5.58 -7.41 -12.26
N SER A 251 5.74 -7.88 -11.02
CA SER A 251 5.69 -7.01 -9.86
C SER A 251 6.80 -5.94 -9.89
N LEU A 252 6.42 -4.70 -9.60
CA LEU A 252 7.36 -3.59 -9.40
C LEU A 252 8.21 -3.74 -8.11
N LYS A 253 8.03 -4.82 -7.37
CA LYS A 253 8.91 -5.18 -6.25
C LYS A 253 10.24 -5.73 -6.73
N ASP A 254 10.24 -6.33 -7.92
CA ASP A 254 11.38 -7.04 -8.45
C ASP A 254 12.03 -6.26 -9.60
N LYS A 255 13.29 -6.58 -9.89
CA LYS A 255 13.97 -6.09 -11.10
C LYS A 255 13.29 -6.64 -12.34
N VAL A 256 13.32 -5.85 -13.41
CA VAL A 256 12.86 -6.34 -14.72
C VAL A 256 13.68 -7.58 -15.10
N ARG A 257 12.98 -8.69 -15.28
CA ARG A 257 13.60 -9.95 -15.67
C ARG A 257 13.91 -10.00 -17.15
N PRO A 258 14.90 -10.81 -17.56
CA PRO A 258 15.13 -11.17 -18.95
C PRO A 258 13.87 -11.78 -19.59
N MET A 259 13.53 -11.33 -20.81
CA MET A 259 12.38 -11.81 -21.58
C MET A 259 12.72 -11.96 -23.05
N VAL A 260 12.18 -13.02 -23.63
CA VAL A 260 12.21 -13.31 -25.07
C VAL A 260 10.80 -13.28 -25.61
N ILE A 261 10.57 -12.46 -26.61
CA ILE A 261 9.31 -12.34 -27.33
C ILE A 261 9.42 -13.12 -28.64
N HIS A 262 8.48 -14.04 -28.87
CA HIS A 262 8.38 -14.84 -30.08
C HIS A 262 7.20 -14.41 -30.93
N LEU A 263 7.36 -14.49 -32.23
CA LEU A 263 6.23 -14.40 -33.14
C LEU A 263 5.46 -15.72 -33.14
N SER A 264 4.14 -15.65 -33.00
CA SER A 264 3.26 -16.82 -33.11
C SER A 264 2.04 -16.53 -33.98
N SER A 265 1.47 -17.60 -34.49
CA SER A 265 0.19 -17.52 -35.22
C SER A 265 -0.93 -17.06 -34.28
N ILE A 266 -1.84 -16.24 -34.78
CA ILE A 266 -3.00 -15.76 -34.00
C ILE A 266 -3.81 -16.94 -33.44
N ASN A 267 -3.87 -18.06 -34.15
CA ASN A 267 -4.63 -19.24 -33.71
C ASN A 267 -4.06 -19.89 -32.44
N GLU A 268 -2.77 -19.71 -32.17
CA GLU A 268 -2.08 -20.22 -30.97
C GLU A 268 -2.15 -19.27 -29.79
N LEU A 269 -2.66 -18.05 -29.98
CA LEU A 269 -2.70 -16.99 -29.00
C LEU A 269 -4.13 -16.80 -28.50
N ASN A 270 -4.32 -16.79 -27.19
CA ASN A 270 -5.67 -16.77 -26.60
C ASN A 270 -6.05 -15.42 -25.98
N MET A 271 -5.09 -14.54 -25.71
CA MET A 271 -5.39 -13.22 -25.15
C MET A 271 -5.41 -12.16 -26.25
N ILE A 272 -6.39 -11.29 -26.22
CA ILE A 272 -6.52 -10.15 -27.12
C ILE A 272 -6.26 -8.89 -26.32
N ALA A 273 -5.26 -8.11 -26.74
CA ALA A 273 -5.02 -6.78 -26.24
C ALA A 273 -5.61 -5.76 -27.22
N VAL A 274 -6.47 -4.88 -26.73
CA VAL A 274 -7.11 -3.81 -27.51
C VAL A 274 -6.69 -2.47 -26.92
N ARG A 275 -6.01 -1.65 -27.74
CA ARG A 275 -5.65 -0.28 -27.40
C ARG A 275 -6.69 0.68 -27.94
N PHE A 276 -7.21 1.55 -27.07
CA PHE A 276 -8.22 2.53 -27.42
C PHE A 276 -7.70 3.97 -27.33
N LYS A 277 -8.39 4.91 -28.00
CA LYS A 277 -8.03 6.33 -28.03
C LYS A 277 -8.72 7.10 -26.90
N GLY A 278 -7.97 7.92 -26.19
CA GLY A 278 -8.52 8.81 -25.14
C GLY A 278 -9.35 8.04 -24.13
N ASN A 279 -10.57 8.52 -23.82
CA ASN A 279 -11.51 7.97 -22.85
C ASN A 279 -12.68 7.19 -23.50
N THR A 280 -12.49 6.60 -24.68
CA THR A 280 -13.54 5.94 -25.45
C THR A 280 -13.76 4.47 -25.10
N TYR A 281 -13.30 4.02 -23.94
CA TYR A 281 -13.35 2.60 -23.55
C TYR A 281 -14.76 2.01 -23.56
N GLN A 282 -15.79 2.77 -23.18
CA GLN A 282 -17.20 2.31 -23.16
C GLN A 282 -17.70 1.99 -24.58
N GLU A 283 -17.37 2.85 -25.55
CA GLU A 283 -17.73 2.64 -26.95
C GLU A 283 -17.01 1.43 -27.52
N VAL A 284 -15.70 1.29 -27.20
CA VAL A 284 -14.89 0.15 -27.64
C VAL A 284 -15.41 -1.15 -27.03
N LEU A 285 -15.76 -1.16 -25.75
CA LEU A 285 -16.36 -2.33 -25.10
C LEU A 285 -17.70 -2.71 -25.73
N GLY A 286 -18.57 -1.73 -26.02
CA GLY A 286 -19.85 -1.99 -26.65
C GLY A 286 -19.70 -2.64 -28.04
N VAL A 287 -18.74 -2.16 -28.85
CA VAL A 287 -18.43 -2.77 -30.15
C VAL A 287 -17.81 -4.16 -29.96
N ALA A 288 -16.86 -4.29 -29.04
CA ALA A 288 -16.19 -5.57 -28.79
C ALA A 288 -17.19 -6.66 -28.33
N GLU A 289 -18.12 -6.31 -27.45
CA GLU A 289 -19.16 -7.22 -26.98
C GLU A 289 -20.16 -7.59 -28.08
N ASN A 290 -20.57 -6.64 -28.92
CA ASN A 290 -21.49 -6.92 -30.04
C ASN A 290 -20.86 -7.86 -31.05
N GLU A 291 -19.60 -7.61 -31.46
CA GLU A 291 -18.85 -8.49 -32.38
C GLU A 291 -18.57 -9.86 -31.74
N TRP A 292 -18.38 -9.91 -30.43
CA TRP A 292 -18.25 -11.16 -29.68
C TRP A 292 -19.51 -12.01 -29.75
N LYS A 293 -20.68 -11.41 -29.51
CA LYS A 293 -21.98 -12.10 -29.58
C LYS A 293 -22.27 -12.69 -30.95
N GLU A 294 -21.74 -12.06 -32.02
CA GLU A 294 -21.88 -12.57 -33.39
C GLU A 294 -20.94 -13.75 -33.64
N LEU A 295 -19.69 -13.69 -33.16
CA LEU A 295 -18.63 -14.64 -33.50
C LEU A 295 -18.44 -15.78 -32.51
N ALA A 296 -18.89 -15.60 -31.24
CA ALA A 296 -18.81 -16.56 -30.16
C ALA A 296 -20.08 -16.50 -29.25
N PRO A 297 -21.29 -16.74 -29.79
CA PRO A 297 -22.55 -16.45 -29.09
C PRO A 297 -22.80 -17.32 -27.84
N SER A 298 -22.14 -18.46 -27.72
CA SER A 298 -22.30 -19.40 -26.59
C SER A 298 -21.39 -19.10 -25.41
N GLU A 299 -20.45 -18.16 -25.54
CA GLU A 299 -19.45 -17.88 -24.52
C GLU A 299 -19.63 -16.47 -23.95
N PRO A 300 -19.43 -16.26 -22.65
CA PRO A 300 -19.51 -14.94 -22.04
C PRO A 300 -18.41 -14.03 -22.57
N PHE A 301 -18.73 -12.74 -22.71
CA PHE A 301 -17.74 -11.71 -23.01
C PHE A 301 -17.07 -11.26 -21.72
N GLU A 302 -15.81 -11.59 -21.54
CA GLU A 302 -15.03 -11.21 -20.37
C GLU A 302 -13.86 -10.32 -20.78
N PHE A 303 -13.68 -9.22 -20.07
CA PHE A 303 -12.58 -8.30 -20.29
C PHE A 303 -11.99 -7.83 -18.95
N THR A 304 -10.78 -7.32 -19.01
CA THR A 304 -10.09 -6.73 -17.84
C THR A 304 -9.22 -5.57 -18.32
N PHE A 305 -9.21 -4.46 -17.58
CA PHE A 305 -8.27 -3.38 -17.86
C PHE A 305 -6.85 -3.80 -17.44
N LEU A 306 -5.87 -3.42 -18.26
CA LEU A 306 -4.47 -3.66 -17.96
C LEU A 306 -4.05 -2.92 -16.68
N SER A 307 -4.55 -1.68 -16.48
CA SER A 307 -4.34 -0.90 -15.25
C SER A 307 -4.86 -1.63 -13.99
N GLU A 308 -6.05 -2.23 -14.04
CA GLU A 308 -6.61 -3.01 -12.93
C GLU A 308 -5.74 -4.21 -12.56
N LYS A 309 -5.21 -4.92 -13.57
CA LYS A 309 -4.29 -6.04 -13.33
C LYS A 309 -2.99 -5.60 -12.63
N TYR A 310 -2.47 -4.44 -12.97
CA TYR A 310 -1.32 -3.87 -12.26
C TYR A 310 -1.68 -3.41 -10.85
N ASP A 311 -2.86 -2.81 -10.65
CA ASP A 311 -3.33 -2.41 -9.32
C ASP A 311 -3.53 -3.62 -8.39
N GLU A 312 -3.93 -4.77 -8.95
CA GLU A 312 -4.05 -6.03 -8.20
C GLU A 312 -2.74 -6.48 -7.56
N LEU A 313 -1.59 -6.20 -8.18
CA LEU A 313 -0.28 -6.54 -7.63
C LEU A 313 0.00 -5.84 -6.28
N PHE A 314 -0.63 -4.69 -6.05
CA PHE A 314 -0.43 -3.88 -4.85
C PHE A 314 -1.63 -3.90 -3.89
N ARG A 315 -2.59 -4.79 -4.09
CA ARG A 315 -3.76 -4.91 -3.20
C ARG A 315 -3.37 -5.20 -1.75
N SER A 316 -2.30 -5.97 -1.52
CA SER A 316 -1.80 -6.25 -0.17
C SER A 316 -1.25 -4.99 0.51
N GLU A 317 -0.52 -4.17 -0.23
CA GLU A 317 0.04 -2.91 0.26
C GLU A 317 -1.05 -1.84 0.47
N GLN A 318 -2.03 -1.78 -0.43
CA GLN A 318 -3.19 -0.90 -0.27
C GLN A 318 -3.97 -1.24 1.01
N ARG A 319 -4.20 -2.54 1.27
CA ARG A 319 -4.83 -3.01 2.50
C ARG A 319 -4.00 -2.67 3.74
N LEU A 320 -2.68 -2.85 3.67
CA LEU A 320 -1.76 -2.48 4.75
C LEU A 320 -1.84 -0.97 5.04
N GLY A 321 -1.82 -0.13 4.00
CA GLY A 321 -1.98 1.32 4.14
C GLY A 321 -3.31 1.71 4.78
N LEU A 322 -4.41 1.08 4.37
CA LEU A 322 -5.73 1.31 4.95
C LEU A 322 -5.80 0.88 6.43
N LEU A 323 -5.24 -0.28 6.77
CA LEU A 323 -5.14 -0.73 8.16
C LEU A 323 -4.33 0.23 9.01
N PHE A 324 -3.17 0.67 8.54
CA PHE A 324 -2.38 1.68 9.25
C PHE A 324 -3.16 2.98 9.46
N SER A 325 -3.94 3.44 8.46
CA SER A 325 -4.76 4.64 8.59
C SER A 325 -5.83 4.51 9.67
N ILE A 326 -6.50 3.36 9.72
CA ILE A 326 -7.52 3.06 10.73
C ILE A 326 -6.90 3.02 12.13
N PHE A 327 -5.80 2.29 12.30
CA PHE A 327 -5.09 2.21 13.58
C PHE A 327 -4.49 3.55 14.00
N THR A 328 -4.00 4.35 13.04
CA THR A 328 -3.55 5.73 13.30
C THR A 328 -4.70 6.58 13.85
N GLY A 329 -5.88 6.50 13.22
CA GLY A 329 -7.08 7.20 13.71
C GLY A 329 -7.45 6.80 15.14
N PHE A 330 -7.47 5.51 15.44
CA PHE A 330 -7.73 5.02 16.80
C PHE A 330 -6.65 5.44 17.80
N ALA A 331 -5.37 5.35 17.42
CA ALA A 331 -4.27 5.75 18.29
C ALA A 331 -4.33 7.24 18.62
N ILE A 332 -4.61 8.10 17.63
CA ILE A 332 -4.82 9.53 17.83
C ILE A 332 -6.01 9.78 18.76
N PHE A 333 -7.14 9.12 18.52
CA PHE A 333 -8.33 9.26 19.35
C PHE A 333 -8.07 8.89 20.82
N ILE A 334 -7.39 7.76 21.07
CA ILE A 334 -7.01 7.32 22.43
C ILE A 334 -6.03 8.31 23.05
N ALA A 335 -5.05 8.81 22.28
CA ALA A 335 -4.10 9.81 22.77
C ALA A 335 -4.79 11.12 23.15
N CYS A 336 -5.77 11.58 22.35
CA CYS A 336 -6.60 12.74 22.67
C CYS A 336 -7.41 12.54 23.96
N LEU A 337 -8.02 11.36 24.16
CA LEU A 337 -8.75 11.05 25.40
C LEU A 337 -7.83 11.02 26.61
N GLY A 338 -6.65 10.41 26.47
CA GLY A 338 -5.65 10.40 27.55
C GLY A 338 -5.17 11.80 27.92
N LEU A 339 -4.88 12.62 26.91
CA LEU A 339 -4.45 14.00 27.09
C LEU A 339 -5.56 14.87 27.67
N PHE A 340 -6.80 14.69 27.21
CA PHE A 340 -7.98 15.37 27.74
C PHE A 340 -8.17 15.09 29.22
N GLY A 341 -8.09 13.81 29.64
CA GLY A 341 -8.20 13.42 31.05
C GLY A 341 -7.05 13.98 31.91
N LEU A 342 -5.81 13.92 31.40
CA LEU A 342 -4.64 14.43 32.11
C LEU A 342 -4.69 15.97 32.25
N THR A 343 -5.13 16.67 31.20
CA THR A 343 -5.30 18.14 31.24
C THR A 343 -6.38 18.56 32.22
N ALA A 344 -7.52 17.85 32.27
CA ALA A 344 -8.59 18.11 33.22
C ALA A 344 -8.07 17.98 34.68
N PHE A 345 -7.38 16.89 34.97
CA PHE A 345 -6.79 16.64 36.26
C PHE A 345 -5.72 17.68 36.65
N SER A 346 -4.84 18.06 35.70
CA SER A 346 -3.83 19.10 35.96
C SER A 346 -4.45 20.47 36.21
N ALA A 347 -5.52 20.80 35.49
CA ALA A 347 -6.28 22.04 35.70
C ALA A 347 -6.95 22.07 37.11
N GLU A 348 -7.55 20.94 37.52
CA GLU A 348 -8.17 20.80 38.84
C GLU A 348 -7.15 20.94 39.98
N GLN A 349 -5.99 20.31 39.89
CA GLN A 349 -4.91 20.47 40.86
C GLN A 349 -4.38 21.89 40.96
N ARG A 350 -4.43 22.67 39.88
CA ARG A 350 -3.94 24.07 39.86
C ARG A 350 -5.06 25.09 39.96
N THR A 351 -6.25 24.71 40.41
CA THR A 351 -7.42 25.59 40.43
C THR A 351 -7.14 26.85 41.27
N LYS A 352 -6.47 26.72 42.43
CA LYS A 352 -6.08 27.89 43.25
C LYS A 352 -5.06 28.78 42.52
N GLU A 353 -4.03 28.22 41.91
CA GLU A 353 -3.01 28.95 41.12
C GLU A 353 -3.64 29.72 39.96
N ILE A 354 -4.53 29.04 39.18
CA ILE A 354 -5.26 29.63 38.05
C ILE A 354 -6.21 30.74 38.55
N GLY A 355 -6.90 30.52 39.68
CA GLY A 355 -7.78 31.49 40.30
C GLY A 355 -7.04 32.77 40.71
N VAL A 356 -5.91 32.66 41.42
CA VAL A 356 -5.07 33.80 41.82
C VAL A 356 -4.56 34.56 40.58
N ARG A 357 -4.03 33.89 39.60
CA ARG A 357 -3.55 34.53 38.34
C ARG A 357 -4.67 35.27 37.64
N LYS A 358 -5.88 34.71 37.61
CA LYS A 358 -7.04 35.32 36.99
C LYS A 358 -7.50 36.59 37.71
N VAL A 359 -7.47 36.59 39.04
CA VAL A 359 -7.74 37.79 39.90
C VAL A 359 -6.67 38.86 39.65
N LEU A 360 -5.41 38.46 39.38
CA LEU A 360 -4.32 39.36 39.01
C LEU A 360 -4.33 39.81 37.54
N GLY A 361 -5.37 39.45 36.77
CA GLY A 361 -5.58 39.91 35.41
C GLY A 361 -5.00 39.02 34.30
N ALA A 362 -4.61 37.78 34.60
CA ALA A 362 -4.11 36.85 33.59
C ALA A 362 -5.18 36.54 32.56
N THR A 363 -4.79 36.59 31.30
CA THR A 363 -5.63 36.26 30.13
C THR A 363 -5.86 34.74 29.98
N VAL A 364 -6.95 34.37 29.32
CA VAL A 364 -7.20 32.96 28.99
C VAL A 364 -6.06 32.35 28.21
N TRP A 365 -5.39 33.13 27.37
CA TRP A 365 -4.24 32.72 26.55
C TRP A 365 -3.01 32.36 27.40
N GLU A 366 -2.72 33.15 28.44
CA GLU A 366 -1.60 32.88 29.35
C GLU A 366 -1.83 31.58 30.14
N ILE A 367 -3.05 31.31 30.59
CA ILE A 367 -3.43 30.08 31.25
C ILE A 367 -3.32 28.89 30.30
N ASN A 368 -3.79 29.06 29.03
CA ASN A 368 -3.67 28.04 28.00
C ASN A 368 -2.20 27.70 27.72
N THR A 369 -1.37 28.72 27.54
CA THR A 369 0.07 28.54 27.27
C THR A 369 0.78 27.81 28.39
N LEU A 370 0.42 28.11 29.64
CA LEU A 370 0.97 27.44 30.82
C LEU A 370 0.72 25.92 30.80
N LEU A 371 -0.53 25.52 30.55
CA LEU A 371 -0.92 24.11 30.48
C LEU A 371 -0.32 23.43 29.23
N THR A 372 -0.41 24.06 28.06
CA THR A 372 0.09 23.51 26.80
C THR A 372 1.60 23.24 26.83
N LYS A 373 2.38 24.12 27.47
CA LYS A 373 3.85 23.98 27.54
C LYS A 373 4.30 22.65 28.18
N GLU A 374 3.59 22.15 29.18
CA GLU A 374 3.92 20.88 29.84
C GLU A 374 3.67 19.69 28.87
N PHE A 375 2.52 19.69 28.21
CA PHE A 375 2.15 18.60 27.28
C PHE A 375 2.98 18.62 26.01
N THR A 376 3.36 19.80 25.51
CA THR A 376 4.28 19.95 24.38
C THR A 376 5.59 19.20 24.63
N LYS A 377 6.15 19.27 25.86
CA LYS A 377 7.38 18.53 26.19
C LYS A 377 7.19 17.01 26.09
N LEU A 378 6.03 16.49 26.52
CA LEU A 378 5.72 15.06 26.45
C LEU A 378 5.58 14.58 25.00
N VAL A 379 4.93 15.38 24.15
CA VAL A 379 4.77 15.09 22.71
C VAL A 379 6.12 15.15 22.00
N LEU A 380 6.95 16.15 22.30
CA LEU A 380 8.31 16.25 21.74
C LEU A 380 9.19 15.07 22.17
N LEU A 381 9.11 14.64 23.43
CA LEU A 381 9.81 13.45 23.89
C LEU A 381 9.33 12.20 23.15
N ALA A 382 8.01 12.04 23.01
CA ALA A 382 7.41 10.95 22.24
C ALA A 382 7.88 10.96 20.79
N PHE A 383 7.95 12.14 20.16
CA PHE A 383 8.44 12.30 18.80
C PHE A 383 9.90 11.84 18.65
N VAL A 384 10.80 12.31 19.52
CA VAL A 384 12.22 11.94 19.48
C VAL A 384 12.39 10.41 19.58
N ILE A 385 11.64 9.78 20.49
CA ILE A 385 11.68 8.32 20.70
C ILE A 385 11.06 7.57 19.50
N ALA A 386 10.06 8.16 18.81
CA ALA A 386 9.36 7.52 17.70
C ALA A 386 10.15 7.48 16.39
N VAL A 387 10.99 8.51 16.13
CA VAL A 387 11.69 8.68 14.84
C VAL A 387 12.54 7.47 14.49
N TYR A 388 13.40 7.01 15.39
CA TYR A 388 14.33 5.92 15.08
C TYR A 388 13.65 4.58 14.83
N PRO A 389 12.74 4.08 15.69
CA PRO A 389 12.03 2.83 15.41
C PRO A 389 11.18 2.89 14.13
N ALA A 390 10.49 4.01 13.88
CA ALA A 390 9.70 4.19 12.66
C ALA A 390 10.58 4.16 11.41
N TYR A 391 11.71 4.87 11.43
CA TYR A 391 12.70 4.84 10.35
C TYR A 391 13.21 3.41 10.10
N TYR A 392 13.62 2.71 11.15
CA TYR A 392 14.17 1.36 11.03
C TYR A 392 13.16 0.37 10.44
N ILE A 393 11.93 0.37 10.97
CA ILE A 393 10.87 -0.52 10.49
C ILE A 393 10.52 -0.23 9.03
N MET A 394 10.37 1.05 8.68
CA MET A 394 9.97 1.43 7.34
C MET A 394 11.10 1.30 6.32
N SER A 395 12.35 1.52 6.72
CA SER A 395 13.50 1.25 5.87
C SER A 395 13.59 -0.24 5.52
N ASN A 396 13.42 -1.13 6.50
CA ASN A 396 13.41 -2.56 6.25
C ASN A 396 12.23 -2.99 5.37
N TRP A 397 11.06 -2.40 5.56
CA TRP A 397 9.89 -2.68 4.71
C TRP A 397 10.12 -2.22 3.26
N LEU A 398 10.68 -1.03 3.06
CA LEU A 398 11.01 -0.49 1.74
C LEU A 398 12.10 -1.30 1.01
N ASN A 399 12.97 -2.01 1.73
CA ASN A 399 13.96 -2.89 1.12
C ASN A 399 13.36 -4.08 0.36
N ASN A 400 12.08 -4.39 0.58
CA ASN A 400 11.35 -5.38 -0.22
C ASN A 400 10.93 -4.86 -1.62
N PHE A 401 11.23 -3.60 -1.94
CA PHE A 401 10.89 -2.99 -3.23
C PHE A 401 12.16 -2.59 -3.96
N GLU A 402 12.29 -3.03 -5.22
CA GLU A 402 13.37 -2.53 -6.09
C GLU A 402 13.17 -1.04 -6.37
N TYR A 403 11.93 -0.64 -6.63
CA TYR A 403 11.55 0.75 -6.86
C TYR A 403 10.92 1.32 -5.59
N ARG A 404 11.70 2.10 -4.85
CA ARG A 404 11.29 2.63 -3.55
C ARG A 404 11.45 4.13 -3.46
N VAL A 405 10.62 4.76 -2.62
CA VAL A 405 10.77 6.17 -2.26
C VAL A 405 11.88 6.34 -1.22
N ASP A 406 12.57 7.46 -1.28
CA ASP A 406 13.48 7.85 -0.21
C ASP A 406 12.69 8.39 0.99
N ILE A 407 13.08 7.97 2.20
CA ILE A 407 12.48 8.47 3.43
C ILE A 407 13.02 9.88 3.69
N GLY A 408 12.31 10.87 3.16
CA GLY A 408 12.66 12.28 3.35
C GLY A 408 12.38 12.78 4.78
N VAL A 409 13.15 13.77 5.23
CA VAL A 409 12.96 14.42 6.54
C VAL A 409 11.56 15.01 6.69
N TRP A 410 10.93 15.43 5.60
CA TRP A 410 9.58 16.02 5.61
C TRP A 410 8.50 15.11 6.22
N VAL A 411 8.64 13.77 6.09
CA VAL A 411 7.70 12.79 6.67
C VAL A 411 7.68 12.91 8.20
N PHE A 412 8.86 13.04 8.81
CA PHE A 412 9.00 13.22 10.25
C PHE A 412 8.46 14.58 10.69
N LEU A 413 8.74 15.64 9.92
CA LEU A 413 8.22 16.98 10.21
C LEU A 413 6.69 17.01 10.19
N VAL A 414 6.06 16.41 9.17
CA VAL A 414 4.59 16.32 9.08
C VAL A 414 4.03 15.56 10.29
N ALA A 415 4.61 14.42 10.65
CA ALA A 415 4.16 13.64 11.79
C ALA A 415 4.31 14.41 13.13
N GLY A 416 5.45 15.08 13.35
CA GLY A 416 5.69 15.86 14.54
C GLY A 416 4.77 17.08 14.65
N VAL A 417 4.60 17.83 13.55
CA VAL A 417 3.71 19.00 13.51
C VAL A 417 2.26 18.58 13.70
N SER A 418 1.78 17.54 13.04
CA SER A 418 0.41 17.05 13.21
C SER A 418 0.13 16.60 14.65
N ALA A 419 1.06 15.88 15.29
CA ALA A 419 0.92 15.46 16.68
C ALA A 419 0.87 16.67 17.63
N LEU A 420 1.71 17.70 17.40
CA LEU A 420 1.68 18.94 18.20
C LEU A 420 0.38 19.71 18.01
N VAL A 421 -0.10 19.86 16.78
CA VAL A 421 -1.36 20.54 16.47
C VAL A 421 -2.54 19.84 17.15
N ILE A 422 -2.63 18.52 17.03
CA ILE A 422 -3.67 17.71 17.68
C ILE A 422 -3.62 17.88 19.21
N SER A 423 -2.42 17.79 19.78
CA SER A 423 -2.22 18.01 21.21
C SER A 423 -2.66 19.41 21.65
N TRP A 424 -2.27 20.46 20.93
CA TRP A 424 -2.65 21.83 21.25
C TRP A 424 -4.15 22.07 21.17
N ILE A 425 -4.82 21.54 20.15
CA ILE A 425 -6.28 21.63 20.02
C ILE A 425 -6.95 20.97 21.23
N THR A 426 -6.52 19.75 21.58
CA THR A 426 -7.08 18.97 22.70
C THR A 426 -6.90 19.69 24.04
N VAL A 427 -5.68 20.18 24.33
CA VAL A 427 -5.36 20.88 25.56
C VAL A 427 -6.09 22.23 25.63
N SER A 428 -6.12 22.99 24.53
CA SER A 428 -6.76 24.31 24.48
C SER A 428 -8.24 24.24 24.77
N PHE A 429 -8.93 23.21 24.29
CA PHE A 429 -10.35 23.01 24.58
C PHE A 429 -10.59 22.88 26.09
N GLN A 430 -9.78 22.07 26.77
CA GLN A 430 -9.93 21.84 28.21
C GLN A 430 -9.43 23.04 29.06
N ALA A 431 -8.34 23.68 28.62
CA ALA A 431 -7.80 24.87 29.28
C ALA A 431 -8.79 26.04 29.25
N GLN A 432 -9.48 26.24 28.10
CA GLN A 432 -10.54 27.26 28.02
C GLN A 432 -11.70 26.99 28.97
N LYS A 433 -12.10 25.71 29.14
CA LYS A 433 -13.14 25.33 30.08
C LYS A 433 -12.73 25.66 31.51
N ALA A 434 -11.49 25.34 31.87
CA ALA A 434 -10.94 25.67 33.21
C ALA A 434 -10.80 27.20 33.42
N ALA A 435 -10.33 27.93 32.44
CA ALA A 435 -10.16 29.37 32.50
C ALA A 435 -11.49 30.15 32.56
N ARG A 436 -12.59 29.58 32.05
CA ARG A 436 -13.93 30.18 32.14
C ARG A 436 -14.65 29.90 33.45
N SER A 437 -14.13 29.02 34.32
CA SER A 437 -14.71 28.75 35.65
C SER A 437 -14.66 30.01 36.55
N ASN A 438 -15.67 30.15 37.43
CA ASN A 438 -15.79 31.33 38.28
C ASN A 438 -14.68 31.33 39.34
N PRO A 439 -13.80 32.36 39.42
CA PRO A 439 -12.67 32.41 40.35
C PRO A 439 -13.13 32.44 41.85
N VAL A 440 -14.33 32.91 42.12
CA VAL A 440 -14.89 32.97 43.49
C VAL A 440 -15.10 31.54 44.03
N ASN A 441 -15.52 30.60 43.20
CA ASN A 441 -15.70 29.21 43.59
C ASN A 441 -14.36 28.51 43.85
N ALA A 442 -13.29 28.92 43.11
CA ALA A 442 -11.94 28.37 43.26
C ALA A 442 -11.27 28.77 44.58
N LEU A 443 -11.67 29.92 45.18
CA LEU A 443 -11.13 30.46 46.41
C LEU A 443 -11.98 30.10 47.67
N LYS A 444 -13.23 29.63 47.46
CA LYS A 444 -14.16 29.26 48.57
C LYS A 444 -13.99 27.84 49.10
N TYR A 445 -13.17 27.00 48.52
CA TYR A 445 -12.86 25.66 49.03
C TYR A 445 -11.79 25.76 50.14
N GLU A 446 -12.21 26.10 51.29
CA GLU A 446 -11.59 25.73 52.60
C GLU A 446 -12.31 24.55 53.19
#